data_fa7a8531163bc4a5a6bb289ac429ceb8
#
_entry.id   fa7a8531163bc4a5a6bb289ac429ceb8
#
_cell.length_a   1.000
_cell.length_b   1.000
_cell.length_c   1.000
_cell.angle_alpha   90.00
_cell.angle_beta   90.00
_cell.angle_gamma   90.00
#
_symmetry.space_group_name_H-M   'P 1'
#
loop_
_entity.id
_entity.type
_entity.pdbx_description
1 polymer ?
#
loop_
_entity_poly.entity_id
_entity_poly.type
_entity_poly.pdbx_seq_one_letter_code
_entity_poly.pdbx_strand_id
1 'polypeptide(L)'
;MAKDYSSKEYFAKLDAYWRAANYISVGQLYLKDNPLLRRPLESSDVKAKPIGHWGTIAGQNFIYAHLNRVINKYDLNMFYIEGPGHGGQVMVSNSYLDGSYTEIYPEITEDEEGMKKLFKRFSFPGGVASHAAPETPGSIHEGGELGYSISHATGAILDNPDLIAAAVIGDGEAETGPLAASWQSNKFINPIHDGAVLPILDLNGFKISNPTILSRESNETLTKYFEGLGWHPIIVEGEDPEKLHPELAQAMDEAIEEIKAIQKHARETGDDSLPTWPMIIFRAPKGWTGPLLFYHD
;
A
#
# COMPACT_ATOMS: atom_id res chain seq x y z
N MET A 1 6.61 -15.82 25.13
CA MET A 1 5.25 -15.25 25.12
C MET A 1 4.88 -14.98 23.68
N ALA A 2 3.65 -15.33 23.26
CA ALA A 2 3.16 -14.98 21.93
C ALA A 2 3.15 -13.45 21.76
N LYS A 3 3.50 -12.96 20.58
CA LYS A 3 3.55 -11.53 20.28
C LYS A 3 2.12 -11.00 20.22
N ASP A 4 1.79 -9.97 20.98
CA ASP A 4 0.48 -9.32 20.95
C ASP A 4 0.49 -8.23 19.87
N TYR A 5 -0.09 -8.54 18.71
CA TYR A 5 -0.19 -7.68 17.53
C TYR A 5 -1.25 -6.57 17.64
N SER A 6 -1.92 -6.46 18.80
CA SER A 6 -2.96 -5.47 19.09
C SER A 6 -2.64 -4.60 20.30
N SER A 7 -1.47 -4.78 20.93
CA SER A 7 -1.04 -4.01 22.09
C SER A 7 -0.67 -2.55 21.70
N LYS A 8 -0.83 -1.63 22.67
CA LYS A 8 -0.38 -0.24 22.49
C LYS A 8 1.11 -0.15 22.16
N GLU A 9 1.94 -1.02 22.75
CA GLU A 9 3.37 -1.08 22.44
C GLU A 9 3.63 -1.49 20.99
N TYR A 10 2.87 -2.46 20.48
CA TYR A 10 2.97 -2.87 19.09
C TYR A 10 2.58 -1.75 18.14
N PHE A 11 1.47 -1.07 18.40
CA PHE A 11 1.04 0.06 17.56
C PHE A 11 2.01 1.24 17.62
N ALA A 12 2.65 1.50 18.77
CA ALA A 12 3.69 2.53 18.84
C ALA A 12 4.93 2.18 17.95
N LYS A 13 5.31 0.89 17.88
CA LYS A 13 6.38 0.43 16.99
C LYS A 13 5.95 0.49 15.52
N LEU A 14 4.70 0.16 15.23
CA LEU A 14 4.14 0.24 13.88
C LEU A 14 4.09 1.69 13.37
N ASP A 15 3.68 2.63 14.23
CA ASP A 15 3.70 4.07 13.95
C ASP A 15 5.14 4.57 13.70
N ALA A 16 6.09 4.15 14.52
CA ALA A 16 7.49 4.51 14.32
C ALA A 16 8.05 3.98 12.98
N TYR A 17 7.71 2.75 12.62
CA TYR A 17 8.06 2.16 11.32
C TYR A 17 7.45 2.95 10.15
N TRP A 18 6.16 3.23 10.21
CA TRP A 18 5.44 4.02 9.23
C TRP A 18 6.04 5.42 9.03
N ARG A 19 6.36 6.11 10.14
CA ARG A 19 7.04 7.42 10.09
C ARG A 19 8.42 7.34 9.46
N ALA A 20 9.18 6.29 9.75
CA ALA A 20 10.49 6.07 9.14
C ALA A 20 10.36 5.83 7.63
N ALA A 21 9.42 5.00 7.19
CA ALA A 21 9.13 4.76 5.78
C ALA A 21 8.72 6.05 5.05
N ASN A 22 7.84 6.86 5.67
CA ASN A 22 7.46 8.16 5.13
C ASN A 22 8.65 9.10 5.02
N TYR A 23 9.51 9.15 6.04
CA TYR A 23 10.70 10.00 6.02
C TYR A 23 11.67 9.62 4.91
N ILE A 24 11.95 8.33 4.74
CA ILE A 24 12.82 7.84 3.66
C ILE A 24 12.18 8.13 2.29
N SER A 25 10.87 7.99 2.16
CA SER A 25 10.15 8.33 0.92
C SER A 25 10.27 9.81 0.58
N VAL A 26 10.08 10.71 1.58
CA VAL A 26 10.28 12.17 1.40
C VAL A 26 11.73 12.49 1.07
N GLY A 27 12.68 11.85 1.75
CA GLY A 27 14.11 12.05 1.49
C GLY A 27 14.50 11.72 0.06
N GLN A 28 13.95 10.63 -0.49
CA GLN A 28 14.14 10.27 -1.90
C GLN A 28 13.66 11.39 -2.86
N LEU A 29 12.56 12.04 -2.53
CA LEU A 29 12.01 13.13 -3.36
C LEU A 29 12.83 14.41 -3.28
N TYR A 30 13.19 14.82 -2.08
CA TYR A 30 13.61 16.20 -1.83
C TYR A 30 15.07 16.35 -1.43
N LEU A 31 15.68 15.38 -0.75
CA LEU A 31 17.00 15.54 -0.16
C LEU A 31 18.12 14.96 -1.04
N LYS A 32 19.26 15.60 -1.00
CA LYS A 32 20.52 15.12 -1.60
C LYS A 32 21.69 15.10 -0.62
N ASP A 33 21.53 15.72 0.54
CA ASP A 33 22.50 15.75 1.63
C ASP A 33 21.81 15.86 2.98
N ASN A 34 22.56 15.70 4.10
CA ASN A 34 22.07 15.81 5.47
C ASN A 34 20.84 14.93 5.76
N PRO A 35 20.84 13.63 5.39
CA PRO A 35 19.64 12.78 5.42
C PRO A 35 19.12 12.52 6.84
N LEU A 36 19.95 12.69 7.88
CA LEU A 36 19.57 12.54 9.28
C LEU A 36 19.36 13.88 10.01
N LEU A 37 19.35 14.99 9.26
CA LEU A 37 19.16 16.35 9.80
C LEU A 37 20.08 16.66 10.99
N ARG A 38 21.37 16.25 10.88
CA ARG A 38 22.40 16.48 11.94
C ARG A 38 22.68 17.96 12.18
N ARG A 39 22.37 18.79 11.21
CA ARG A 39 22.41 20.25 11.26
C ARG A 39 21.11 20.82 10.68
N PRO A 40 20.79 22.09 10.90
CA PRO A 40 19.65 22.73 10.23
C PRO A 40 19.69 22.52 8.72
N LEU A 41 18.52 22.34 8.11
CA LEU A 41 18.38 22.14 6.68
C LEU A 41 18.74 23.42 5.92
N GLU A 42 19.57 23.29 4.90
CA GLU A 42 19.95 24.39 4.00
C GLU A 42 19.44 24.12 2.58
N SER A 43 19.31 25.15 1.76
CA SER A 43 18.89 25.03 0.36
C SER A 43 19.82 24.12 -0.45
N SER A 44 21.12 24.05 -0.05
CA SER A 44 22.11 23.15 -0.63
C SER A 44 21.83 21.67 -0.38
N ASP A 45 21.04 21.31 0.64
CA ASP A 45 20.68 19.94 0.96
C ASP A 45 19.52 19.43 0.10
N VAL A 46 18.75 20.34 -0.47
CA VAL A 46 17.53 20.04 -1.23
C VAL A 46 17.86 19.95 -2.72
N LYS A 47 17.19 19.05 -3.43
CA LYS A 47 17.29 18.91 -4.88
C LYS A 47 16.75 20.16 -5.56
N ALA A 48 17.45 20.66 -6.58
CA ALA A 48 17.05 21.85 -7.33
C ALA A 48 15.73 21.64 -8.12
N LYS A 49 15.47 20.39 -8.51
CA LYS A 49 14.24 19.98 -9.23
C LYS A 49 13.76 18.68 -8.59
N PRO A 50 12.93 18.76 -7.53
CA PRO A 50 12.27 17.57 -6.99
C PRO A 50 11.35 16.97 -8.06
N ILE A 51 11.46 15.66 -8.29
CA ILE A 51 10.63 14.92 -9.24
C ILE A 51 10.08 13.71 -8.50
N GLY A 52 8.78 13.50 -8.56
CA GLY A 52 8.08 12.38 -7.94
C GLY A 52 6.76 12.80 -7.30
N HIS A 53 6.13 11.86 -6.62
CA HIS A 53 4.80 12.04 -6.07
C HIS A 53 4.81 11.77 -4.56
N TRP A 54 4.19 12.67 -3.80
CA TRP A 54 4.01 12.48 -2.35
C TRP A 54 2.59 12.04 -1.98
N GLY A 55 1.59 12.44 -2.75
CA GLY A 55 0.18 12.42 -2.37
C GLY A 55 -0.35 11.08 -1.84
N THR A 56 0.08 9.96 -2.39
CA THR A 56 -0.35 8.61 -2.00
C THR A 56 0.60 7.91 -1.03
N ILE A 57 1.80 8.45 -0.81
CA ILE A 57 2.88 7.76 -0.07
C ILE A 57 2.49 7.40 1.36
N ALA A 58 1.91 8.36 2.08
CA ALA A 58 1.60 8.15 3.50
C ALA A 58 0.53 7.07 3.71
N GLY A 59 -0.51 7.07 2.86
CA GLY A 59 -1.55 6.03 2.87
C GLY A 59 -0.98 4.66 2.52
N GLN A 60 -0.20 4.58 1.44
CA GLN A 60 0.42 3.32 1.02
C GLN A 60 1.38 2.75 2.07
N ASN A 61 2.26 3.57 2.66
CA ASN A 61 3.15 3.12 3.75
C ASN A 61 2.36 2.66 4.99
N PHE A 62 1.21 3.30 5.28
CA PHE A 62 0.34 2.90 6.38
C PHE A 62 -0.27 1.52 6.13
N ILE A 63 -0.81 1.32 4.93
CA ILE A 63 -1.36 0.03 4.49
C ILE A 63 -0.26 -1.04 4.49
N TYR A 64 0.92 -0.75 3.93
CA TYR A 64 2.05 -1.69 3.88
C TYR A 64 2.47 -2.15 5.28
N ALA A 65 2.60 -1.23 6.23
CA ALA A 65 2.95 -1.56 7.61
C ALA A 65 1.93 -2.51 8.26
N HIS A 66 0.64 -2.29 7.99
CA HIS A 66 -0.43 -3.18 8.48
C HIS A 66 -0.52 -4.51 7.74
N LEU A 67 -0.16 -4.57 6.45
CA LEU A 67 -0.02 -5.86 5.73
C LEU A 67 1.10 -6.69 6.33
N ASN A 68 2.26 -6.11 6.64
CA ASN A 68 3.31 -6.80 7.38
C ASN A 68 2.84 -7.31 8.74
N ARG A 69 1.96 -6.56 9.41
CA ARG A 69 1.36 -7.00 10.68
C ARG A 69 0.53 -8.27 10.50
N VAL A 70 -0.38 -8.32 9.52
CA VAL A 70 -1.24 -9.50 9.32
C VAL A 70 -0.46 -10.68 8.75
N ILE A 71 0.53 -10.47 7.88
CA ILE A 71 1.45 -11.51 7.43
C ILE A 71 2.09 -12.20 8.63
N ASN A 72 2.68 -11.42 9.55
CA ASN A 72 3.32 -11.96 10.74
C ASN A 72 2.33 -12.56 11.75
N LYS A 73 1.11 -12.02 11.86
CA LYS A 73 0.09 -12.51 12.81
C LYS A 73 -0.48 -13.86 12.40
N TYR A 74 -0.73 -14.03 11.10
CA TYR A 74 -1.47 -15.18 10.56
C TYR A 74 -0.59 -16.14 9.75
N ASP A 75 0.72 -15.86 9.64
CA ASP A 75 1.69 -16.64 8.85
C ASP A 75 1.21 -16.80 7.38
N LEU A 76 1.05 -15.65 6.69
CA LEU A 76 0.45 -15.60 5.36
C LEU A 76 1.49 -15.62 4.25
N ASN A 77 1.17 -16.32 3.17
CA ASN A 77 1.78 -16.09 1.86
C ASN A 77 1.03 -14.93 1.19
N MET A 78 1.70 -13.81 0.99
CA MET A 78 1.05 -12.62 0.47
C MET A 78 1.90 -11.90 -0.57
N PHE A 79 1.26 -11.48 -1.67
CA PHE A 79 1.80 -10.45 -2.56
C PHE A 79 1.19 -9.09 -2.21
N TYR A 80 2.05 -8.08 -2.20
CA TYR A 80 1.65 -6.68 -2.18
C TYR A 80 1.69 -6.13 -3.62
N ILE A 81 0.57 -5.61 -4.10
CA ILE A 81 0.48 -5.01 -5.43
C ILE A 81 0.20 -3.51 -5.25
N GLU A 82 1.18 -2.71 -5.70
CA GLU A 82 1.12 -1.25 -5.65
C GLU A 82 0.43 -0.72 -6.91
N GLY A 83 -0.90 -0.54 -6.87
CA GLY A 83 -1.68 0.01 -7.97
C GLY A 83 -1.25 1.45 -8.32
N PRO A 84 -1.18 2.39 -7.35
CA PRO A 84 -0.63 3.71 -7.63
C PRO A 84 0.90 3.67 -7.71
N GLY A 85 1.45 2.96 -8.69
CA GLY A 85 2.88 2.70 -8.87
C GLY A 85 3.77 3.92 -9.02
N HIS A 86 3.18 5.12 -9.23
CA HIS A 86 3.89 6.39 -9.10
C HIS A 86 4.34 6.70 -7.67
N GLY A 87 3.88 5.93 -6.69
CA GLY A 87 4.36 5.91 -5.31
C GLY A 87 5.54 4.98 -5.05
N GLY A 88 6.32 4.58 -6.05
CA GLY A 88 7.41 3.60 -5.96
C GLY A 88 8.44 3.84 -4.84
N GLN A 89 8.48 5.05 -4.27
CA GLN A 89 9.26 5.34 -3.07
C GLN A 89 8.84 4.49 -1.87
N VAL A 90 7.59 4.03 -1.84
CA VAL A 90 7.07 3.12 -0.81
C VAL A 90 7.84 1.79 -0.87
N MET A 91 7.94 1.19 -2.06
CA MET A 91 8.67 -0.06 -2.25
C MET A 91 10.14 0.08 -1.85
N VAL A 92 10.80 1.16 -2.30
CA VAL A 92 12.21 1.43 -1.99
C VAL A 92 12.43 1.69 -0.50
N SER A 93 11.59 2.49 0.14
CA SER A 93 11.75 2.81 1.56
C SER A 93 11.54 1.59 2.45
N ASN A 94 10.57 0.74 2.12
CA ASN A 94 10.31 -0.47 2.89
C ASN A 94 11.41 -1.53 2.69
N SER A 95 11.89 -1.75 1.45
CA SER A 95 13.03 -2.67 1.20
C SER A 95 14.34 -2.16 1.80
N TYR A 96 14.53 -0.84 1.93
CA TYR A 96 15.68 -0.28 2.65
C TYR A 96 15.56 -0.49 4.17
N LEU A 97 14.36 -0.34 4.74
CA LEU A 97 14.13 -0.53 6.17
C LEU A 97 14.21 -1.98 6.63
N ASP A 98 13.89 -2.94 5.76
CA ASP A 98 14.00 -4.36 6.09
C ASP A 98 15.37 -4.97 5.75
N GLY A 99 16.27 -4.17 5.15
CA GLY A 99 17.63 -4.58 4.81
C GLY A 99 17.79 -5.22 3.45
N SER A 100 16.72 -5.65 2.79
CA SER A 100 16.81 -6.34 1.48
C SER A 100 17.41 -5.46 0.38
N TYR A 101 17.24 -4.13 0.48
CA TYR A 101 17.86 -3.21 -0.47
C TYR A 101 19.38 -3.24 -0.38
N THR A 102 19.93 -3.25 0.82
CA THR A 102 21.37 -3.30 1.08
C THR A 102 21.99 -4.66 0.74
N GLU A 103 21.22 -5.75 0.87
CA GLU A 103 21.69 -7.08 0.44
C GLU A 103 21.98 -7.14 -1.05
N ILE A 104 21.17 -6.48 -1.87
CA ILE A 104 21.33 -6.47 -3.34
C ILE A 104 22.26 -5.34 -3.80
N TYR A 105 22.21 -4.19 -3.14
CA TYR A 105 23.02 -3.01 -3.44
C TYR A 105 23.90 -2.64 -2.23
N PRO A 106 25.00 -3.38 -1.99
CA PRO A 106 25.81 -3.24 -0.76
C PRO A 106 26.50 -1.88 -0.61
N GLU A 107 26.58 -1.08 -1.68
CA GLU A 107 27.06 0.30 -1.60
C GLU A 107 26.03 1.29 -1.01
N ILE A 108 24.78 0.85 -0.88
CA ILE A 108 23.67 1.59 -0.21
C ILE A 108 23.49 1.00 1.18
N THR A 109 24.37 1.42 2.09
CA THR A 109 24.42 0.91 3.47
C THR A 109 23.27 1.46 4.33
N GLU A 110 22.92 0.75 5.42
CA GLU A 110 21.91 1.19 6.39
C GLU A 110 22.48 2.21 7.39
N ASP A 111 23.08 3.28 6.85
CA ASP A 111 23.66 4.36 7.62
C ASP A 111 23.46 5.72 6.90
N GLU A 112 23.99 6.79 7.47
CA GLU A 112 23.84 8.14 6.94
C GLU A 112 24.39 8.28 5.51
N GLU A 113 25.53 7.64 5.21
CA GLU A 113 26.14 7.71 3.89
C GLU A 113 25.37 6.88 2.84
N GLY A 114 24.89 5.70 3.22
CA GLY A 114 24.02 4.90 2.35
C GLY A 114 22.69 5.59 2.09
N MET A 115 22.06 6.16 3.10
CA MET A 115 20.82 6.92 2.95
C MET A 115 21.00 8.14 2.04
N LYS A 116 22.12 8.84 2.17
CA LYS A 116 22.50 9.96 1.29
C LYS A 116 22.65 9.52 -0.17
N LYS A 117 23.28 8.36 -0.41
CA LYS A 117 23.41 7.78 -1.75
C LYS A 117 22.03 7.40 -2.31
N LEU A 118 21.19 6.74 -1.51
CA LEU A 118 19.82 6.37 -1.90
C LEU A 118 19.01 7.59 -2.33
N PHE A 119 19.00 8.64 -1.53
CA PHE A 119 18.26 9.86 -1.82
C PHE A 119 18.76 10.55 -3.11
N LYS A 120 20.08 10.62 -3.31
CA LYS A 120 20.66 11.20 -4.53
C LYS A 120 20.29 10.45 -5.80
N ARG A 121 20.18 9.13 -5.72
CA ARG A 121 19.95 8.25 -6.88
C ARG A 121 18.50 8.19 -7.33
N PHE A 122 17.56 8.66 -6.52
CA PHE A 122 16.14 8.60 -6.84
C PHE A 122 15.84 9.45 -8.09
N SER A 123 15.13 8.83 -9.05
CA SER A 123 14.74 9.42 -10.34
C SER A 123 15.92 9.98 -11.14
N PHE A 124 17.06 9.29 -11.08
CA PHE A 124 18.29 9.66 -11.77
C PHE A 124 18.75 8.50 -12.67
N PRO A 125 19.31 8.76 -13.86
CA PRO A 125 19.79 7.70 -14.76
C PRO A 125 20.76 6.75 -14.08
N GLY A 126 20.48 5.43 -14.16
CA GLY A 126 21.26 4.39 -13.48
C GLY A 126 21.12 4.37 -11.95
N GLY A 127 20.12 5.08 -11.42
CA GLY A 127 19.77 5.13 -10.01
C GLY A 127 18.47 4.39 -9.69
N VAL A 128 17.70 4.97 -8.79
CA VAL A 128 16.41 4.45 -8.32
C VAL A 128 15.29 4.97 -9.24
N ALA A 129 14.41 4.10 -9.70
CA ALA A 129 13.26 4.48 -10.50
C ALA A 129 12.28 5.36 -9.71
N SER A 130 11.57 6.26 -10.41
CA SER A 130 10.55 7.12 -9.79
C SER A 130 9.21 6.41 -9.53
N HIS A 131 9.01 5.27 -10.15
CA HIS A 131 7.84 4.40 -10.03
C HIS A 131 8.27 3.04 -9.50
N ALA A 132 7.32 2.21 -9.07
CA ALA A 132 7.61 0.82 -8.73
C ALA A 132 8.31 0.14 -9.91
N ALA A 133 9.42 -0.55 -9.64
CA ALA A 133 10.27 -1.12 -10.69
C ALA A 133 10.98 -2.40 -10.20
N PRO A 134 11.25 -3.35 -11.11
CA PRO A 134 11.89 -4.63 -10.76
C PRO A 134 13.30 -4.48 -10.18
N GLU A 135 13.96 -3.35 -10.37
CA GLU A 135 15.26 -3.03 -9.77
C GLU A 135 15.17 -2.84 -8.25
N THR A 136 13.97 -2.59 -7.71
CA THR A 136 13.76 -2.59 -6.26
C THR A 136 13.75 -4.02 -5.76
N PRO A 137 14.60 -4.42 -4.80
CA PRO A 137 14.66 -5.78 -4.28
C PRO A 137 13.30 -6.30 -3.84
N GLY A 138 12.96 -7.52 -4.27
CA GLY A 138 11.66 -8.16 -4.03
C GLY A 138 10.54 -7.71 -4.96
N SER A 139 10.74 -6.70 -5.78
CA SER A 139 9.75 -6.26 -6.78
C SER A 139 9.80 -7.16 -8.03
N ILE A 140 8.64 -7.49 -8.57
CA ILE A 140 8.50 -8.41 -9.72
C ILE A 140 8.17 -7.65 -11.00
N HIS A 141 7.41 -6.57 -10.89
CA HIS A 141 6.83 -5.85 -12.02
C HIS A 141 7.01 -4.34 -11.85
N GLU A 142 7.05 -3.61 -12.97
CA GLU A 142 7.04 -2.15 -12.93
C GLU A 142 5.61 -1.60 -12.76
N GLY A 143 5.52 -0.47 -12.05
CA GLY A 143 4.30 0.31 -11.89
C GLY A 143 4.27 1.51 -12.83
N GLY A 144 3.12 2.21 -12.85
CA GLY A 144 2.95 3.45 -13.63
C GLY A 144 1.80 3.37 -14.63
N GLU A 145 1.46 2.20 -15.11
CA GLU A 145 0.24 1.97 -15.86
C GLU A 145 -0.91 1.71 -14.90
N LEU A 146 -1.77 2.71 -14.69
CA LEU A 146 -2.90 2.62 -13.79
C LEU A 146 -4.03 1.77 -14.38
N GLY A 147 -4.68 0.97 -13.53
CA GLY A 147 -5.89 0.24 -13.88
C GLY A 147 -5.76 -1.27 -13.95
N TYR A 148 -4.58 -1.83 -13.67
CA TYR A 148 -4.34 -3.27 -13.82
C TYR A 148 -4.10 -4.03 -12.52
N SER A 149 -4.08 -3.34 -11.36
CA SER A 149 -3.73 -3.94 -10.06
C SER A 149 -4.61 -5.14 -9.69
N ILE A 150 -5.94 -5.04 -9.82
CA ILE A 150 -6.85 -6.16 -9.53
C ILE A 150 -6.67 -7.30 -10.53
N SER A 151 -6.45 -7.00 -11.82
CA SER A 151 -6.22 -8.02 -12.83
C SER A 151 -4.93 -8.80 -12.58
N HIS A 152 -3.84 -8.10 -12.20
CA HIS A 152 -2.58 -8.73 -11.80
C HIS A 152 -2.76 -9.58 -10.53
N ALA A 153 -3.47 -9.03 -9.53
CA ALA A 153 -3.80 -9.76 -8.30
C ALA A 153 -4.57 -11.05 -8.60
N THR A 154 -5.61 -10.95 -9.43
CA THR A 154 -6.42 -12.10 -9.84
C THR A 154 -5.57 -13.13 -10.58
N GLY A 155 -4.76 -12.70 -11.55
CA GLY A 155 -3.87 -13.61 -12.27
C GLY A 155 -2.86 -14.33 -11.37
N ALA A 156 -2.36 -13.66 -10.33
CA ALA A 156 -1.38 -14.24 -9.41
C ALA A 156 -1.96 -15.34 -8.53
N ILE A 157 -3.25 -15.24 -8.17
CA ILE A 157 -3.89 -16.17 -7.21
C ILE A 157 -4.55 -17.38 -7.88
N LEU A 158 -4.73 -17.38 -9.21
CA LEU A 158 -5.29 -18.54 -9.90
C LEU A 158 -4.38 -19.78 -9.72
N ASP A 159 -4.95 -20.90 -9.36
CA ASP A 159 -4.25 -22.16 -9.02
C ASP A 159 -3.21 -22.03 -7.87
N ASN A 160 -3.29 -20.97 -7.07
CA ASN A 160 -2.44 -20.74 -5.90
C ASN A 160 -3.28 -20.63 -4.62
N PRO A 161 -3.83 -21.73 -4.09
CA PRO A 161 -4.84 -21.73 -3.03
C PRO A 161 -4.40 -21.07 -1.72
N ASP A 162 -3.09 -21.00 -1.46
CA ASP A 162 -2.55 -20.47 -0.21
C ASP A 162 -2.06 -19.02 -0.34
N LEU A 163 -2.19 -18.42 -1.54
CA LEU A 163 -1.75 -17.05 -1.82
C LEU A 163 -2.88 -16.06 -1.59
N ILE A 164 -2.57 -14.96 -0.90
CA ILE A 164 -3.40 -13.76 -0.85
C ILE A 164 -2.68 -12.65 -1.61
N ALA A 165 -3.33 -12.05 -2.61
CA ALA A 165 -2.81 -10.88 -3.30
C ALA A 165 -3.53 -9.62 -2.77
N ALA A 166 -2.84 -8.85 -1.93
CA ALA A 166 -3.32 -7.56 -1.45
C ALA A 166 -3.05 -6.50 -2.52
N ALA A 167 -4.12 -6.02 -3.16
CA ALA A 167 -4.05 -5.00 -4.20
C ALA A 167 -4.44 -3.64 -3.62
N VAL A 168 -3.48 -2.73 -3.49
CA VAL A 168 -3.74 -1.33 -3.16
C VAL A 168 -4.13 -0.59 -4.42
N ILE A 169 -5.31 0.00 -4.43
CA ILE A 169 -5.89 0.71 -5.57
C ILE A 169 -6.00 2.19 -5.22
N GLY A 170 -5.37 3.06 -6.00
CA GLY A 170 -5.62 4.49 -5.88
C GLY A 170 -7.01 4.87 -6.39
N ASP A 171 -7.62 5.86 -5.78
CA ASP A 171 -8.95 6.33 -6.18
C ASP A 171 -8.98 6.92 -7.61
N GLY A 172 -7.89 7.54 -8.06
CA GLY A 172 -7.71 7.94 -9.45
C GLY A 172 -7.54 6.75 -10.40
N GLU A 173 -6.88 5.68 -9.96
CA GLU A 173 -6.78 4.42 -10.68
C GLU A 173 -8.16 3.75 -10.81
N ALA A 174 -8.96 3.79 -9.75
CA ALA A 174 -10.28 3.18 -9.70
C ALA A 174 -11.25 3.71 -10.78
N GLU A 175 -10.97 4.90 -11.33
CA GLU A 175 -11.77 5.52 -12.41
C GLU A 175 -11.33 5.10 -13.81
N THR A 176 -10.22 4.37 -13.95
CA THR A 176 -9.76 3.89 -15.27
C THR A 176 -10.69 2.78 -15.77
N GLY A 177 -10.86 2.69 -17.10
CA GLY A 177 -11.72 1.66 -17.70
C GLY A 177 -11.30 0.24 -17.33
N PRO A 178 -10.00 -0.12 -17.41
CA PRO A 178 -9.55 -1.46 -17.03
C PRO A 178 -9.85 -1.80 -15.57
N LEU A 179 -9.61 -0.89 -14.62
CA LEU A 179 -9.90 -1.18 -13.22
C LEU A 179 -11.39 -1.24 -12.93
N ALA A 180 -12.17 -0.33 -13.49
CA ALA A 180 -13.64 -0.34 -13.32
C ALA A 180 -14.25 -1.67 -13.78
N ALA A 181 -13.71 -2.27 -14.85
CA ALA A 181 -14.08 -3.62 -15.29
C ALA A 181 -13.56 -4.72 -14.36
N SER A 182 -12.35 -4.55 -13.83
CA SER A 182 -11.65 -5.57 -13.01
C SER A 182 -12.33 -5.85 -11.66
N TRP A 183 -13.16 -4.95 -11.16
CA TRP A 183 -13.98 -5.23 -9.97
C TRP A 183 -14.86 -6.48 -10.11
N GLN A 184 -15.14 -6.91 -11.36
CA GLN A 184 -15.90 -8.13 -11.67
C GLN A 184 -15.06 -9.41 -11.60
N SER A 185 -13.73 -9.32 -11.44
CA SER A 185 -12.85 -10.50 -11.48
C SER A 185 -13.06 -11.45 -10.30
N ASN A 186 -13.64 -10.98 -9.20
CA ASN A 186 -14.04 -11.83 -8.07
C ASN A 186 -14.97 -12.98 -8.49
N LYS A 187 -15.68 -12.84 -9.62
CA LYS A 187 -16.60 -13.87 -10.15
C LYS A 187 -15.89 -15.04 -10.84
N PHE A 188 -14.58 -14.93 -11.05
CA PHE A 188 -13.75 -15.97 -11.64
C PHE A 188 -12.92 -16.73 -10.61
N ILE A 189 -12.92 -16.28 -9.36
CA ILE A 189 -12.11 -16.86 -8.27
C ILE A 189 -12.88 -18.06 -7.69
N ASN A 190 -12.29 -19.24 -7.81
CA ASN A 190 -12.82 -20.46 -7.19
C ASN A 190 -12.26 -20.62 -5.78
N PRO A 191 -13.10 -20.57 -4.71
CA PRO A 191 -12.59 -20.61 -3.33
C PRO A 191 -11.94 -21.93 -2.93
N ILE A 192 -12.13 -23.01 -3.73
CA ILE A 192 -11.51 -24.32 -3.49
C ILE A 192 -10.07 -24.35 -3.99
N HIS A 193 -9.83 -23.87 -5.22
CA HIS A 193 -8.58 -24.10 -5.97
C HIS A 193 -7.70 -22.87 -6.06
N ASP A 194 -8.29 -21.66 -5.93
CA ASP A 194 -7.58 -20.41 -6.05
C ASP A 194 -7.23 -19.81 -4.69
N GLY A 195 -6.33 -18.84 -4.71
CA GLY A 195 -6.08 -17.97 -3.58
C GLY A 195 -7.18 -16.92 -3.38
N ALA A 196 -6.83 -15.78 -2.82
CA ALA A 196 -7.77 -14.69 -2.63
C ALA A 196 -7.14 -13.35 -3.03
N VAL A 197 -7.97 -12.46 -3.58
CA VAL A 197 -7.62 -11.04 -3.75
C VAL A 197 -8.20 -10.26 -2.59
N LEU A 198 -7.37 -9.44 -1.94
CA LEU A 198 -7.80 -8.45 -0.96
C LEU A 198 -7.62 -7.05 -1.57
N PRO A 199 -8.66 -6.46 -2.17
CA PRO A 199 -8.59 -5.08 -2.64
C PRO A 199 -8.59 -4.11 -1.46
N ILE A 200 -7.69 -3.11 -1.53
CA ILE A 200 -7.61 -2.02 -0.55
C ILE A 200 -7.66 -0.71 -1.35
N LEU A 201 -8.80 -0.05 -1.34
CA LEU A 201 -8.99 1.24 -1.99
C LEU A 201 -8.39 2.34 -1.12
N ASP A 202 -7.24 2.90 -1.54
CA ASP A 202 -6.62 4.09 -0.94
C ASP A 202 -7.34 5.33 -1.47
N LEU A 203 -8.41 5.71 -0.77
CA LEU A 203 -9.32 6.79 -1.14
C LEU A 203 -8.85 8.11 -0.53
N ASN A 204 -7.86 8.75 -1.16
CA ASN A 204 -7.28 9.99 -0.68
C ASN A 204 -7.98 11.26 -1.19
N GLY A 205 -8.93 11.13 -2.11
CA GLY A 205 -9.82 12.18 -2.56
C GLY A 205 -9.44 12.87 -3.86
N PHE A 206 -8.19 12.71 -4.33
CA PHE A 206 -7.71 13.49 -5.47
C PHE A 206 -6.86 12.67 -6.43
N LYS A 207 -6.98 12.97 -7.73
CA LYS A 207 -5.98 12.62 -8.76
C LYS A 207 -4.75 13.50 -8.56
N ILE A 208 -4.22 14.15 -9.57
CA ILE A 208 -3.12 15.12 -9.37
C ILE A 208 -3.63 16.35 -8.61
N SER A 209 -4.67 17.01 -9.14
CA SER A 209 -5.25 18.24 -8.57
C SER A 209 -6.79 18.24 -8.56
N ASN A 210 -7.41 17.30 -9.24
CA ASN A 210 -8.87 17.22 -9.33
C ASN A 210 -9.42 16.16 -8.39
N PRO A 211 -10.55 16.41 -7.71
CA PRO A 211 -11.24 15.40 -6.92
C PRO A 211 -11.61 14.18 -7.76
N THR A 212 -11.52 13.01 -7.16
CA THR A 212 -11.96 11.76 -7.78
C THR A 212 -13.49 11.60 -7.69
N ILE A 213 -14.05 10.72 -8.52
CA ILE A 213 -15.50 10.44 -8.49
C ILE A 213 -15.88 9.78 -7.18
N LEU A 214 -15.14 8.74 -6.78
CA LEU A 214 -15.45 7.98 -5.56
C LEU A 214 -15.33 8.82 -4.28
N SER A 215 -14.45 9.83 -4.26
CA SER A 215 -14.32 10.72 -3.10
C SER A 215 -15.54 11.61 -2.84
N ARG A 216 -16.40 11.79 -3.85
CA ARG A 216 -17.62 12.58 -3.76
C ARG A 216 -18.80 11.79 -3.21
N GLU A 217 -18.63 10.47 -3.13
CA GLU A 217 -19.67 9.57 -2.65
C GLU A 217 -19.63 9.42 -1.12
N SER A 218 -20.81 9.24 -0.54
CA SER A 218 -20.91 8.88 0.87
C SER A 218 -20.46 7.44 1.12
N ASN A 219 -20.07 7.12 2.35
CA ASN A 219 -19.74 5.76 2.73
C ASN A 219 -20.89 4.78 2.45
N GLU A 220 -22.14 5.21 2.66
CA GLU A 220 -23.33 4.39 2.33
C GLU A 220 -23.42 4.09 0.83
N THR A 221 -23.15 5.09 -0.02
CA THR A 221 -23.18 4.90 -1.49
C THR A 221 -22.04 3.96 -1.93
N LEU A 222 -20.83 4.14 -1.38
CA LEU A 222 -19.68 3.29 -1.67
C LEU A 222 -19.95 1.84 -1.25
N THR A 223 -20.53 1.63 -0.06
CA THR A 223 -20.91 0.30 0.42
C THR A 223 -21.85 -0.37 -0.57
N LYS A 224 -22.95 0.27 -0.94
CA LYS A 224 -23.93 -0.29 -1.90
C LYS A 224 -23.32 -0.55 -3.28
N TYR A 225 -22.40 0.32 -3.72
CA TYR A 225 -21.72 0.16 -5.01
C TYR A 225 -20.86 -1.10 -5.03
N PHE A 226 -20.03 -1.32 -4.03
CA PHE A 226 -19.16 -2.48 -3.97
C PHE A 226 -19.90 -3.77 -3.60
N GLU A 227 -20.92 -3.72 -2.77
CA GLU A 227 -21.82 -4.85 -2.51
C GLU A 227 -22.49 -5.32 -3.82
N GLY A 228 -22.96 -4.39 -4.67
CA GLY A 228 -23.52 -4.70 -5.98
C GLY A 228 -22.52 -5.37 -6.94
N LEU A 229 -21.24 -5.20 -6.72
CA LEU A 229 -20.17 -5.88 -7.46
C LEU A 229 -19.74 -7.22 -6.84
N GLY A 230 -20.29 -7.58 -5.67
CA GLY A 230 -19.98 -8.84 -4.98
C GLY A 230 -18.80 -8.75 -4.02
N TRP A 231 -18.53 -7.54 -3.49
CA TRP A 231 -17.57 -7.29 -2.44
C TRP A 231 -18.24 -6.96 -1.12
N HIS A 232 -17.59 -7.26 0.00
CA HIS A 232 -17.98 -6.80 1.33
C HIS A 232 -17.00 -5.69 1.77
N PRO A 233 -17.39 -4.40 1.65
CA PRO A 233 -16.50 -3.29 1.98
C PRO A 233 -16.44 -3.02 3.48
N ILE A 234 -15.24 -3.03 4.03
CA ILE A 234 -14.91 -2.62 5.40
C ILE A 234 -14.29 -1.22 5.31
N ILE A 235 -14.93 -0.22 5.91
CA ILE A 235 -14.51 1.17 5.77
C ILE A 235 -13.72 1.61 7.01
N VAL A 236 -12.54 2.17 6.75
CA VAL A 236 -11.69 2.84 7.76
C VAL A 236 -11.46 4.27 7.29
N GLU A 237 -11.83 5.27 8.09
CA GLU A 237 -11.78 6.68 7.71
C GLU A 237 -11.22 7.55 8.83
N GLY A 238 -10.27 8.42 8.51
CA GLY A 238 -9.74 9.40 9.46
C GLY A 238 -8.41 10.00 9.05
N GLU A 239 -7.85 10.79 9.98
CA GLU A 239 -6.55 11.45 9.81
C GLU A 239 -5.64 11.34 11.06
N ASP A 240 -6.18 10.83 12.16
CA ASP A 240 -5.45 10.66 13.41
C ASP A 240 -4.81 9.25 13.47
N PRO A 241 -3.47 9.12 13.36
CA PRO A 241 -2.80 7.82 13.34
C PRO A 241 -3.05 6.98 14.59
N GLU A 242 -3.20 7.62 15.77
CA GLU A 242 -3.43 6.90 17.03
C GLU A 242 -4.76 6.12 17.00
N LYS A 243 -5.76 6.65 16.29
CA LYS A 243 -7.06 5.99 16.09
C LYS A 243 -7.03 5.05 14.89
N LEU A 244 -6.40 5.46 13.80
CA LEU A 244 -6.38 4.68 12.56
C LEU A 244 -5.59 3.38 12.68
N HIS A 245 -4.50 3.33 13.48
CA HIS A 245 -3.76 2.08 13.66
C HIS A 245 -4.63 0.94 14.23
N PRO A 246 -5.36 1.09 15.33
CA PRO A 246 -6.24 0.02 15.81
C PRO A 246 -7.42 -0.26 14.86
N GLU A 247 -7.99 0.77 14.22
CA GLU A 247 -9.12 0.61 13.30
C GLU A 247 -8.73 -0.17 12.04
N LEU A 248 -7.62 0.20 11.38
CA LEU A 248 -7.14 -0.55 10.21
C LEU A 248 -6.65 -1.94 10.59
N ALA A 249 -6.05 -2.10 11.77
CA ALA A 249 -5.66 -3.41 12.27
C ALA A 249 -6.87 -4.35 12.43
N GLN A 250 -7.98 -3.84 12.98
CA GLN A 250 -9.22 -4.59 13.13
C GLN A 250 -9.82 -4.93 11.75
N ALA A 251 -9.92 -3.97 10.85
CA ALA A 251 -10.44 -4.16 9.50
C ALA A 251 -9.66 -5.21 8.70
N MET A 252 -8.32 -5.19 8.81
CA MET A 252 -7.48 -6.21 8.15
C MET A 252 -7.62 -7.58 8.81
N ASP A 253 -7.73 -7.65 10.13
CA ASP A 253 -8.00 -8.91 10.82
C ASP A 253 -9.33 -9.51 10.37
N GLU A 254 -10.39 -8.71 10.34
CA GLU A 254 -11.72 -9.11 9.87
C GLU A 254 -11.66 -9.63 8.43
N ALA A 255 -11.03 -8.89 7.52
CA ALA A 255 -10.89 -9.30 6.12
C ALA A 255 -10.13 -10.63 5.97
N ILE A 256 -9.02 -10.83 6.69
CA ILE A 256 -8.25 -12.08 6.63
C ILE A 256 -9.02 -13.25 7.21
N GLU A 257 -9.73 -13.05 8.31
CA GLU A 257 -10.55 -14.09 8.95
C GLU A 257 -11.73 -14.47 8.04
N GLU A 258 -12.35 -13.51 7.36
CA GLU A 258 -13.42 -13.76 6.38
C GLU A 258 -12.90 -14.55 5.17
N ILE A 259 -11.75 -14.16 4.57
CA ILE A 259 -11.12 -14.92 3.49
C ILE A 259 -10.86 -16.37 3.92
N LYS A 260 -10.26 -16.57 5.09
CA LYS A 260 -9.97 -17.92 5.61
C LYS A 260 -11.25 -18.73 5.85
N ALA A 261 -12.31 -18.10 6.34
CA ALA A 261 -13.59 -18.77 6.57
C ALA A 261 -14.24 -19.21 5.26
N ILE A 262 -14.25 -18.35 4.23
CA ILE A 262 -14.75 -18.67 2.89
C ILE A 262 -13.98 -19.87 2.30
N GLN A 263 -12.66 -19.80 2.26
CA GLN A 263 -11.83 -20.86 1.69
C GLN A 263 -11.95 -22.18 2.47
N LYS A 264 -11.98 -22.11 3.80
CA LYS A 264 -12.16 -23.29 4.64
C LYS A 264 -13.51 -23.96 4.36
N HIS A 265 -14.60 -23.20 4.36
CA HIS A 265 -15.93 -23.72 4.07
C HIS A 265 -15.96 -24.42 2.71
N ALA A 266 -15.50 -23.74 1.66
CA ALA A 266 -15.50 -24.26 0.31
C ALA A 266 -14.71 -25.57 0.20
N ARG A 267 -13.52 -25.63 0.77
CA ARG A 267 -12.62 -26.79 0.72
C ARG A 267 -13.13 -27.97 1.55
N GLU A 268 -13.79 -27.73 2.69
CA GLU A 268 -14.35 -28.79 3.55
C GLU A 268 -15.66 -29.37 3.00
N THR A 269 -16.47 -28.55 2.30
CA THR A 269 -17.80 -28.96 1.82
C THR A 269 -17.86 -29.27 0.33
N GLY A 270 -16.86 -28.81 -0.45
CA GLY A 270 -16.91 -28.86 -1.92
C GLY A 270 -17.83 -27.81 -2.53
N ASP A 271 -18.25 -26.80 -1.76
CA ASP A 271 -19.09 -25.70 -2.24
C ASP A 271 -18.25 -24.69 -3.03
N ASP A 272 -18.41 -24.63 -4.34
CA ASP A 272 -17.75 -23.72 -5.27
C ASP A 272 -18.61 -22.51 -5.66
N SER A 273 -19.71 -22.29 -4.96
CA SER A 273 -20.56 -21.11 -5.17
C SER A 273 -19.75 -19.82 -4.98
N LEU A 274 -20.13 -18.78 -5.75
CA LEU A 274 -19.45 -17.48 -5.70
C LEU A 274 -19.66 -16.82 -4.34
N PRO A 275 -18.60 -16.64 -3.53
CA PRO A 275 -18.72 -15.94 -2.27
C PRO A 275 -18.71 -14.43 -2.46
N THR A 276 -19.15 -13.70 -1.45
CA THR A 276 -18.86 -12.28 -1.30
C THR A 276 -17.50 -12.14 -0.64
N TRP A 277 -16.51 -11.60 -1.36
CA TRP A 277 -15.16 -11.43 -0.84
C TRP A 277 -15.01 -10.09 -0.10
N PRO A 278 -14.22 -10.02 0.98
CA PRO A 278 -13.97 -8.76 1.67
C PRO A 278 -13.09 -7.82 0.84
N MET A 279 -13.28 -6.52 1.04
CA MET A 279 -12.39 -5.46 0.59
C MET A 279 -12.30 -4.37 1.66
N ILE A 280 -11.23 -3.58 1.63
CA ILE A 280 -11.07 -2.45 2.54
C ILE A 280 -11.16 -1.13 1.75
N ILE A 281 -11.87 -0.15 2.28
CA ILE A 281 -11.85 1.23 1.83
C ILE A 281 -11.12 2.04 2.91
N PHE A 282 -9.89 2.43 2.61
CA PHE A 282 -9.08 3.26 3.50
C PHE A 282 -9.18 4.72 3.04
N ARG A 283 -9.87 5.53 3.83
CA ARG A 283 -10.18 6.92 3.50
C ARG A 283 -9.38 7.87 4.40
N ALA A 284 -8.27 8.40 3.85
CA ALA A 284 -7.39 9.34 4.53
C ALA A 284 -7.02 10.50 3.59
N PRO A 285 -6.68 11.70 4.10
CA PRO A 285 -6.38 12.85 3.24
C PRO A 285 -5.16 12.61 2.35
N LYS A 286 -5.23 13.09 1.10
CA LYS A 286 -4.09 13.07 0.20
C LYS A 286 -2.90 13.82 0.78
N GLY A 287 -1.70 13.21 0.69
CA GLY A 287 -0.49 13.82 1.25
C GLY A 287 -0.52 13.91 2.78
N TRP A 288 -1.36 13.12 3.42
CA TRP A 288 -1.45 12.98 4.87
C TRP A 288 -0.06 12.98 5.51
N THR A 289 0.09 13.66 6.65
CA THR A 289 1.36 13.96 7.31
C THR A 289 2.26 15.00 6.63
N GLY A 290 1.87 15.53 5.48
CA GLY A 290 2.54 16.67 4.86
C GLY A 290 2.22 18.00 5.54
N PRO A 291 2.88 19.10 5.14
CA PRO A 291 2.57 20.43 5.66
C PRO A 291 1.13 20.85 5.32
N LEU A 292 0.35 21.27 6.31
CA LEU A 292 -1.04 21.74 6.14
C LEU A 292 -1.19 22.94 5.20
N LEU A 293 -0.11 23.66 4.92
CA LEU A 293 -0.12 24.86 4.08
C LEU A 293 -0.34 24.59 2.58
N PHE A 294 -0.30 23.33 2.13
CA PHE A 294 -0.52 22.98 0.72
C PHE A 294 -1.96 22.61 0.39
N TYR A 295 -2.88 22.64 1.34
CA TYR A 295 -4.27 22.23 1.17
C TYR A 295 -5.25 23.41 1.00
N HIS A 296 -4.77 24.66 1.00
CA HIS A 296 -5.64 25.85 1.05
C HIS A 296 -5.41 26.86 -0.07
N ASP A 297 -4.62 26.56 -1.12
CA ASP A 297 -4.49 27.40 -2.30
C ASP A 297 -5.10 26.79 -3.56
#